data_55aa3af5f4085ebe64b6f32dccf81a22
#
_entry.id   55aa3af5f4085ebe64b6f32dccf81a22
#
_cell.length_a   1.000
_cell.length_b   1.000
_cell.length_c   1.000
_cell.angle_alpha   90.00
_cell.angle_beta   90.00
_cell.angle_gamma   90.00
#
_symmetry.space_group_name_H-M   'P 1'
#
loop_
_entity.id
_entity.type
_entity.pdbx_description
1 polymer ?
#
loop_
_entity_poly.entity_id
_entity_poly.type
_entity_poly.pdbx_seq_one_letter_code
_entity_poly.pdbx_strand_id
1 'polypeptide(L)'
;SIKQFNHSEKVAICILDAGLTEEQTALLKNKVDEIKKAEWDIEVPQSKVKGKEWLKSQVSRAFLPKYFPNYKKYLWIDCDAWVQDWSSIDLYFKACDNGKLGITQTMTPGYRILSNVNWLFGKLAIIKSQNFKHAIKSKIDINKARKLAFAPHINIGVFSLEKDSS
;
A
#
# COMPACT_ATOMS: atom_id res chain seq x y z
N SER A 1 -2.96 10.12 15.32
CA SER A 1 -3.78 9.08 15.99
C SER A 1 -2.93 8.02 16.71
N ILE A 2 -1.91 7.41 16.05
CA ILE A 2 -1.13 6.29 16.64
C ILE A 2 -0.53 6.65 18.00
N LYS A 3 0.11 7.81 18.15
CA LYS A 3 0.74 8.27 19.41
C LYS A 3 -0.24 8.53 20.58
N GLN A 4 -1.54 8.46 20.35
CA GLN A 4 -2.55 8.60 21.40
C GLN A 4 -2.78 7.31 22.19
N PHE A 5 -2.24 6.18 21.70
CA PHE A 5 -2.37 4.90 22.37
C PHE A 5 -1.17 4.60 23.24
N ASN A 6 -1.38 4.07 24.44
CA ASN A 6 -0.32 3.68 25.37
C ASN A 6 0.64 2.62 24.79
N HIS A 7 0.17 1.85 23.83
CA HIS A 7 0.96 0.82 23.15
C HIS A 7 1.88 1.36 22.04
N SER A 8 1.79 2.67 21.72
CA SER A 8 2.56 3.28 20.61
C SER A 8 4.07 3.20 20.80
N GLU A 9 4.56 3.05 22.03
CA GLU A 9 5.99 2.88 22.35
C GLU A 9 6.57 1.57 21.78
N LYS A 10 5.71 0.59 21.45
CA LYS A 10 6.13 -0.71 20.91
C LYS A 10 6.39 -0.69 19.40
N VAL A 11 6.07 0.40 18.73
CA VAL A 11 6.21 0.52 17.29
C VAL A 11 6.95 1.81 16.93
N ALA A 12 7.82 1.73 15.95
CA ALA A 12 8.41 2.92 15.35
C ALA A 12 7.46 3.53 14.32
N ILE A 13 7.36 4.85 14.31
CA ILE A 13 6.59 5.60 13.35
C ILE A 13 7.55 6.20 12.34
N CYS A 14 7.50 5.69 11.12
CA CYS A 14 8.36 6.10 10.02
C CYS A 14 7.55 6.81 8.93
N ILE A 15 8.14 7.79 8.28
CA ILE A 15 7.52 8.50 7.16
C ILE A 15 8.34 8.27 5.90
N LEU A 16 7.63 7.91 4.83
CA LEU A 16 8.16 7.86 3.49
C LEU A 16 7.77 9.18 2.78
N ASP A 17 8.74 10.09 2.67
CA ASP A 17 8.56 11.42 2.10
C ASP A 17 8.51 11.36 0.57
N ALA A 18 7.35 11.64 -0.01
CA ALA A 18 7.12 11.72 -1.45
C ALA A 18 6.97 13.17 -1.94
N GLY A 19 7.41 14.16 -1.17
CA GLY A 19 7.35 15.57 -1.56
C GLY A 19 6.98 16.52 -0.43
N LEU A 20 7.42 16.24 0.79
CA LEU A 20 7.32 17.18 1.91
C LEU A 20 8.16 18.44 1.65
N THR A 21 7.66 19.59 2.11
CA THR A 21 8.48 20.80 2.19
C THR A 21 9.47 20.72 3.36
N GLU A 22 10.49 21.59 3.35
CA GLU A 22 11.45 21.65 4.47
C GLU A 22 10.75 21.98 5.79
N GLU A 23 9.79 22.87 5.76
CA GLU A 23 8.99 23.25 6.93
C GLU A 23 8.18 22.05 7.47
N GLN A 24 7.50 21.30 6.59
CA GLN A 24 6.77 20.11 6.97
C GLN A 24 7.70 19.04 7.54
N THR A 25 8.87 18.85 6.94
CA THR A 25 9.88 17.91 7.41
C THR A 25 10.38 18.30 8.81
N ALA A 26 10.64 19.58 9.05
CA ALA A 26 11.05 20.09 10.36
C ALA A 26 9.99 19.86 11.44
N LEU A 27 8.70 20.10 11.12
CA LEU A 27 7.57 19.85 12.03
C LEU A 27 7.40 18.36 12.39
N LEU A 28 7.70 17.47 11.44
CA LEU A 28 7.52 16.02 11.63
C LEU A 28 8.71 15.37 12.32
N LYS A 29 9.92 15.91 12.15
CA LYS A 29 11.17 15.32 12.64
C LYS A 29 11.16 14.98 14.14
N ASN A 30 10.48 15.78 14.96
CA ASN A 30 10.35 15.55 16.39
C ASN A 30 9.14 14.67 16.79
N LYS A 31 8.35 14.24 15.80
CA LYS A 31 7.12 13.47 16.02
C LYS A 31 7.20 12.02 15.54
N VAL A 32 8.26 11.69 14.81
CA VAL A 32 8.44 10.35 14.21
C VAL A 32 9.86 9.86 14.43
N ASP A 33 10.08 8.57 14.28
CA ASP A 33 11.37 7.94 14.53
C ASP A 33 12.31 8.06 13.33
N GLU A 34 11.78 7.91 12.11
CA GLU A 34 12.55 8.06 10.88
C GLU A 34 11.75 8.74 9.77
N ILE A 35 12.45 9.52 8.93
CA ILE A 35 11.93 10.06 7.67
C ILE A 35 12.90 9.67 6.56
N LYS A 36 12.41 9.00 5.53
CA LYS A 36 13.19 8.61 4.34
C LYS A 36 12.54 9.18 3.09
N LYS A 37 13.37 9.66 2.18
CA LYS A 37 12.89 10.19 0.89
C LYS A 37 12.48 9.06 -0.03
N ALA A 38 11.26 9.11 -0.56
CA ALA A 38 10.77 8.14 -1.55
C ALA A 38 11.47 8.33 -2.90
N GLU A 39 11.78 7.24 -3.56
CA GLU A 39 12.38 7.19 -4.88
C GLU A 39 11.43 6.54 -5.90
N TRP A 40 11.82 6.57 -7.17
CA TRP A 40 11.19 5.76 -8.20
C TRP A 40 11.80 4.36 -8.19
N ASP A 41 11.25 3.46 -7.37
CA ASP A 41 11.76 2.08 -7.21
C ASP A 41 11.54 1.18 -8.42
N ILE A 42 10.80 1.68 -9.41
CA ILE A 42 10.59 1.02 -10.71
C ILE A 42 10.80 2.04 -11.83
N GLU A 43 11.13 1.55 -13.02
CA GLU A 43 11.15 2.39 -14.20
C GLU A 43 9.75 2.90 -14.55
N VAL A 44 9.62 4.23 -14.62
CA VAL A 44 8.40 4.90 -15.04
C VAL A 44 8.69 5.90 -16.17
N PRO A 45 7.87 5.97 -17.21
CA PRO A 45 8.03 6.96 -18.27
C PRO A 45 7.91 8.37 -17.70
N GLN A 46 8.96 9.18 -17.81
CA GLN A 46 9.02 10.54 -17.26
C GLN A 46 7.86 11.43 -17.73
N SER A 47 7.41 11.24 -18.97
CA SER A 47 6.23 11.94 -19.51
C SER A 47 4.94 11.70 -18.74
N LYS A 48 4.84 10.59 -17.98
CA LYS A 48 3.65 10.23 -17.20
C LYS A 48 3.68 10.76 -15.77
N VAL A 49 4.88 11.02 -15.25
CA VAL A 49 5.11 11.35 -13.83
C VAL A 49 5.64 12.76 -13.59
N LYS A 50 5.99 13.51 -14.65
CA LYS A 50 6.48 14.89 -14.53
C LYS A 50 5.51 15.75 -13.71
N GLY A 51 6.01 16.37 -12.65
CA GLY A 51 5.21 17.19 -11.72
C GLY A 51 4.28 16.40 -10.80
N LYS A 52 4.44 15.08 -10.71
CA LYS A 52 3.62 14.19 -9.87
C LYS A 52 4.49 13.40 -8.90
N GLU A 53 5.37 14.07 -8.18
CA GLU A 53 6.31 13.43 -7.26
C GLU A 53 5.61 12.56 -6.19
N TRP A 54 4.40 12.94 -5.79
CA TRP A 54 3.57 12.19 -4.85
C TRP A 54 3.28 10.74 -5.31
N LEU A 55 3.34 10.46 -6.63
CA LEU A 55 3.19 9.10 -7.15
C LEU A 55 4.31 8.16 -6.71
N LYS A 56 5.45 8.69 -6.23
CA LYS A 56 6.50 7.88 -5.62
C LYS A 56 5.95 7.04 -4.48
N SER A 57 5.08 7.59 -3.64
CA SER A 57 4.46 6.84 -2.54
C SER A 57 3.65 5.63 -3.00
N GLN A 58 3.08 5.68 -4.20
CA GLN A 58 2.34 4.56 -4.78
C GLN A 58 3.24 3.37 -5.14
N VAL A 59 4.50 3.66 -5.47
CA VAL A 59 5.50 2.64 -5.85
C VAL A 59 6.30 2.21 -4.63
N SER A 60 6.88 3.17 -3.92
CA SER A 60 7.83 2.93 -2.81
C SER A 60 7.21 2.17 -1.64
N ARG A 61 5.89 2.25 -1.45
CA ARG A 61 5.20 1.50 -0.38
C ARG A 61 5.40 -0.02 -0.47
N ALA A 62 5.67 -0.56 -1.65
CA ALA A 62 5.98 -1.98 -1.82
C ALA A 62 7.41 -2.35 -1.40
N PHE A 63 8.28 -1.35 -1.17
CA PHE A 63 9.70 -1.52 -0.88
C PHE A 63 10.07 -1.06 0.54
N LEU A 64 9.15 -1.13 1.50
CA LEU A 64 9.38 -0.69 2.88
C LEU A 64 10.64 -1.29 3.51
N PRO A 65 10.98 -2.58 3.33
CA PRO A 65 12.22 -3.15 3.86
C PRO A 65 13.50 -2.50 3.31
N LYS A 66 13.47 -1.95 2.09
CA LYS A 66 14.59 -1.19 1.51
C LYS A 66 14.82 0.13 2.25
N TYR A 67 13.74 0.84 2.55
CA TYR A 67 13.81 2.16 3.21
C TYR A 67 14.08 2.06 4.71
N PHE A 68 13.55 1.04 5.35
CA PHE A 68 13.60 0.88 6.80
C PHE A 68 14.12 -0.52 7.19
N PRO A 69 15.39 -0.85 6.87
CA PRO A 69 15.92 -2.22 6.97
C PRO A 69 16.04 -2.76 8.40
N ASN A 70 15.90 -1.91 9.41
CA ASN A 70 16.10 -2.27 10.81
C ASN A 70 14.87 -2.94 11.47
N TYR A 71 13.74 -2.98 10.76
CA TYR A 71 12.50 -3.55 11.30
C TYR A 71 12.23 -4.92 10.69
N LYS A 72 11.48 -5.75 11.43
CA LYS A 72 11.07 -7.10 11.00
C LYS A 72 9.70 -7.12 10.33
N LYS A 73 8.80 -6.26 10.80
CA LYS A 73 7.42 -6.13 10.32
C LYS A 73 7.11 -4.68 9.98
N TYR A 74 6.28 -4.50 8.99
CA TYR A 74 5.88 -3.19 8.49
C TYR A 74 4.37 -3.13 8.41
N LEU A 75 3.82 -2.00 8.79
CA LEU A 75 2.43 -1.65 8.59
C LEU A 75 2.39 -0.33 7.83
N TRP A 76 1.97 -0.38 6.58
CA TRP A 76 1.69 0.81 5.79
C TRP A 76 0.32 1.37 6.17
N ILE A 77 0.24 2.67 6.36
CA ILE A 77 -1.01 3.39 6.59
C ILE A 77 -0.95 4.66 5.74
N ASP A 78 -1.88 4.85 4.81
CA ASP A 78 -1.99 6.10 4.05
C ASP A 78 -2.23 7.27 5.02
N CYS A 79 -1.67 8.44 4.72
CA CYS A 79 -1.68 9.61 5.62
C CYS A 79 -3.07 10.18 5.90
N ASP A 80 -4.07 9.84 5.10
CA ASP A 80 -5.48 10.20 5.27
C ASP A 80 -6.28 9.14 6.06
N ALA A 81 -5.65 8.04 6.47
CA ALA A 81 -6.27 7.03 7.32
C ALA A 81 -6.08 7.36 8.80
N TRP A 82 -7.06 6.99 9.59
CA TRP A 82 -7.09 7.24 11.03
C TRP A 82 -7.21 5.94 11.82
N VAL A 83 -6.27 5.69 12.73
CA VAL A 83 -6.34 4.56 13.65
C VAL A 83 -7.31 4.89 14.79
N GLN A 84 -8.40 4.16 14.89
CA GLN A 84 -9.43 4.34 15.93
C GLN A 84 -9.19 3.43 17.14
N ASP A 85 -8.62 2.25 16.91
CA ASP A 85 -8.39 1.26 17.95
C ASP A 85 -7.06 0.53 17.70
N TRP A 86 -6.32 0.26 18.79
CA TRP A 86 -5.03 -0.42 18.72
C TRP A 86 -5.14 -1.87 18.23
N SER A 87 -6.24 -2.53 18.52
CA SER A 87 -6.48 -3.91 18.07
C SER A 87 -6.37 -4.07 16.54
N SER A 88 -6.67 -3.02 15.79
CA SER A 88 -6.50 -3.04 14.33
C SER A 88 -5.01 -3.11 13.93
N ILE A 89 -4.12 -2.44 14.65
CA ILE A 89 -2.66 -2.52 14.47
C ILE A 89 -2.16 -3.95 14.75
N ASP A 90 -2.58 -4.50 15.90
CA ASP A 90 -2.20 -5.87 16.31
C ASP A 90 -2.71 -6.91 15.30
N LEU A 91 -3.93 -6.72 14.77
CA LEU A 91 -4.51 -7.60 13.77
C LEU A 91 -3.71 -7.59 12.47
N TYR A 92 -3.29 -6.42 11.97
CA TYR A 92 -2.47 -6.32 10.78
C TYR A 92 -1.09 -6.95 10.98
N PHE A 93 -0.43 -6.72 12.13
CA PHE A 93 0.85 -7.36 12.42
C PHE A 93 0.74 -8.87 12.56
N LYS A 94 -0.37 -9.38 13.10
CA LYS A 94 -0.65 -10.82 13.14
C LYS A 94 -0.99 -11.39 11.76
N ALA A 95 -1.67 -10.62 10.91
CA ALA A 95 -2.05 -11.06 9.58
C ALA A 95 -0.86 -11.26 8.63
N CYS A 96 0.27 -10.58 8.89
CA CYS A 96 1.48 -10.75 8.07
C CYS A 96 2.43 -11.85 8.58
N ASP A 97 2.10 -12.55 9.67
CA ASP A 97 2.92 -13.64 10.18
C ASP A 97 3.16 -14.74 9.13
N ASN A 98 4.32 -15.36 9.20
CA ASN A 98 4.76 -16.42 8.29
C ASN A 98 4.88 -15.97 6.81
N GLY A 99 5.35 -14.75 6.59
CA GLY A 99 5.61 -14.20 5.27
C GLY A 99 4.35 -13.88 4.45
N LYS A 100 3.20 -13.78 5.09
CA LYS A 100 1.94 -13.42 4.44
C LYS A 100 1.84 -11.90 4.25
N LEU A 101 0.98 -11.49 3.32
CA LEU A 101 0.56 -10.09 3.18
C LEU A 101 -0.73 -9.89 3.98
N GLY A 102 -0.68 -9.08 5.04
CA GLY A 102 -1.86 -8.66 5.77
C GLY A 102 -2.57 -7.52 5.03
N ILE A 103 -3.73 -7.79 4.45
CA ILE A 103 -4.45 -6.82 3.61
C ILE A 103 -5.95 -7.06 3.66
N THR A 104 -6.74 -6.00 3.48
CA THR A 104 -8.20 -6.09 3.45
C THR A 104 -8.75 -5.93 2.04
N GLN A 105 -9.87 -6.57 1.78
CA GLN A 105 -10.63 -6.33 0.55
C GLN A 105 -11.38 -5.00 0.64
N THR A 106 -11.62 -4.40 -0.51
CA THR A 106 -12.51 -3.24 -0.61
C THR A 106 -13.95 -3.70 -0.46
N MET A 107 -14.53 -3.46 0.73
CA MET A 107 -15.87 -3.94 1.11
C MET A 107 -16.94 -2.85 1.08
N THR A 108 -16.62 -1.65 0.63
CA THR A 108 -17.57 -0.54 0.61
C THR A 108 -18.78 -0.85 -0.28
N PRO A 109 -20.03 -0.67 0.20
CA PRO A 109 -21.24 -0.93 -0.61
C PRO A 109 -21.26 -0.23 -1.97
N GLY A 110 -20.71 0.98 -2.07
CA GLY A 110 -20.55 1.72 -3.33
C GLY A 110 -19.61 1.05 -4.33
N TYR A 111 -18.74 0.15 -3.87
CA TYR A 111 -17.79 -0.59 -4.69
C TYR A 111 -18.13 -2.08 -4.82
N ARG A 112 -19.36 -2.46 -4.57
CA ARG A 112 -19.83 -3.87 -4.65
C ARG A 112 -19.48 -4.54 -5.98
N ILE A 113 -19.50 -3.77 -7.07
CA ILE A 113 -19.11 -4.21 -8.42
C ILE A 113 -17.61 -4.55 -8.47
N LEU A 114 -16.78 -3.92 -7.63
CA LEU A 114 -15.33 -4.15 -7.58
C LEU A 114 -14.96 -5.41 -6.82
N SER A 115 -15.76 -5.79 -5.81
CA SER A 115 -15.48 -6.95 -4.96
C SER A 115 -15.90 -8.29 -5.60
N ASN A 116 -16.84 -8.28 -6.55
CA ASN A 116 -17.37 -9.48 -7.19
C ASN A 116 -17.04 -9.53 -8.68
N VAL A 117 -16.75 -10.73 -9.18
CA VAL A 117 -16.67 -10.99 -10.62
C VAL A 117 -18.09 -11.16 -11.13
N ASN A 118 -18.65 -10.12 -11.72
CA ASN A 118 -19.93 -10.21 -12.39
C ASN A 118 -19.71 -10.40 -13.89
N TRP A 119 -20.15 -11.52 -14.41
CA TRP A 119 -20.24 -11.77 -15.84
C TRP A 119 -21.59 -11.22 -16.35
N LEU A 120 -21.55 -10.20 -17.17
CA LEU A 120 -22.72 -9.72 -17.92
C LEU A 120 -22.52 -10.07 -19.38
N PHE A 121 -23.38 -10.94 -19.92
CA PHE A 121 -23.31 -11.41 -21.31
C PHE A 121 -21.91 -11.94 -21.73
N GLY A 122 -21.26 -12.70 -20.85
CA GLY A 122 -19.94 -13.25 -21.09
C GLY A 122 -18.77 -12.26 -21.06
N LYS A 123 -19.02 -11.00 -20.69
CA LYS A 123 -17.98 -9.97 -20.55
C LYS A 123 -17.53 -9.78 -19.11
N LEU A 124 -16.24 -9.65 -18.89
CA LEU A 124 -15.68 -9.22 -17.59
C LEU A 124 -16.23 -7.84 -17.20
N ALA A 125 -16.54 -7.66 -15.92
CA ALA A 125 -16.86 -6.34 -15.39
C ALA A 125 -15.73 -5.34 -15.69
N ILE A 126 -16.10 -4.09 -16.02
CA ILE A 126 -15.21 -3.05 -16.58
C ILE A 126 -13.89 -2.89 -15.81
N ILE A 127 -13.93 -2.91 -14.48
CA ILE A 127 -12.76 -2.70 -13.63
C ILE A 127 -11.77 -3.88 -13.70
N LYS A 128 -12.28 -5.09 -13.71
CA LYS A 128 -11.43 -6.27 -13.82
C LYS A 128 -10.84 -6.42 -15.21
N SER A 129 -11.56 -5.97 -16.24
CA SER A 129 -11.00 -5.83 -17.58
C SER A 129 -9.87 -4.80 -17.63
N GLN A 130 -9.91 -3.74 -16.85
CA GLN A 130 -8.81 -2.79 -16.73
C GLN A 130 -7.59 -3.43 -16.08
N ASN A 131 -7.75 -4.18 -14.97
CA ASN A 131 -6.65 -4.89 -14.33
C ASN A 131 -5.97 -5.86 -15.31
N PHE A 132 -6.74 -6.60 -16.10
CA PHE A 132 -6.20 -7.45 -17.15
C PHE A 132 -5.41 -6.65 -18.19
N LYS A 133 -6.01 -5.57 -18.71
CA LYS A 133 -5.35 -4.70 -19.71
C LYS A 133 -4.06 -4.09 -19.18
N HIS A 134 -4.06 -3.63 -17.93
CA HIS A 134 -2.86 -3.08 -17.30
C HIS A 134 -1.78 -4.14 -17.11
N ALA A 135 -2.14 -5.33 -16.65
CA ALA A 135 -1.22 -6.45 -16.49
C ALA A 135 -0.55 -6.84 -17.82
N ILE A 136 -1.33 -6.96 -18.90
CA ILE A 136 -0.79 -7.26 -20.23
C ILE A 136 0.12 -6.13 -20.73
N LYS A 137 -0.27 -4.85 -20.55
CA LYS A 137 0.58 -3.70 -20.92
C LYS A 137 1.88 -3.67 -20.12
N SER A 138 1.87 -4.14 -18.89
CA SER A 138 3.05 -4.28 -18.03
C SER A 138 3.85 -5.54 -18.30
N LYS A 139 3.57 -6.26 -19.39
CA LYS A 139 4.26 -7.50 -19.81
C LYS A 139 4.17 -8.62 -18.76
N ILE A 140 3.14 -8.61 -17.91
CA ILE A 140 2.85 -9.71 -16.99
C ILE A 140 2.32 -10.89 -17.83
N ASP A 141 2.74 -12.09 -17.46
CA ASP A 141 2.28 -13.33 -18.09
C ASP A 141 0.75 -13.39 -18.15
N ILE A 142 0.21 -13.93 -19.26
CA ILE A 142 -1.24 -13.93 -19.53
C ILE A 142 -2.02 -14.71 -18.48
N ASN A 143 -1.46 -15.79 -17.92
CA ASN A 143 -2.16 -16.59 -16.90
C ASN A 143 -2.22 -15.81 -15.57
N LYS A 144 -1.15 -15.10 -15.22
CA LYS A 144 -1.14 -14.19 -14.07
C LYS A 144 -2.10 -13.02 -14.28
N ALA A 145 -2.10 -12.42 -15.47
CA ALA A 145 -3.02 -11.34 -15.82
C ALA A 145 -4.50 -11.78 -15.71
N ARG A 146 -4.82 -13.01 -16.16
CA ARG A 146 -6.16 -13.61 -15.98
C ARG A 146 -6.51 -13.79 -14.51
N LYS A 147 -5.60 -14.29 -13.68
CA LYS A 147 -5.80 -14.40 -12.23
C LYS A 147 -6.09 -13.04 -11.60
N LEU A 148 -5.34 -12.02 -11.96
CA LEU A 148 -5.56 -10.63 -11.48
C LEU A 148 -6.94 -10.09 -11.89
N ALA A 149 -7.42 -10.43 -13.09
CA ALA A 149 -8.77 -10.05 -13.54
C ALA A 149 -9.89 -10.64 -12.68
N PHE A 150 -9.64 -11.80 -12.06
CA PHE A 150 -10.60 -12.50 -11.20
C PHE A 150 -10.33 -12.32 -9.70
N ALA A 151 -9.19 -11.73 -9.34
CA ALA A 151 -8.87 -11.48 -7.94
C ALA A 151 -9.83 -10.46 -7.32
N PRO A 152 -10.12 -10.56 -6.00
CA PRO A 152 -10.87 -9.53 -5.32
C PRO A 152 -10.12 -8.18 -5.39
N HIS A 153 -10.86 -7.08 -5.34
CA HIS A 153 -10.25 -5.77 -5.25
C HIS A 153 -9.74 -5.56 -3.83
N ILE A 154 -8.46 -5.24 -3.68
CA ILE A 154 -7.82 -5.03 -2.39
C ILE A 154 -7.66 -3.54 -2.10
N ASN A 155 -7.73 -3.19 -0.81
CA ASN A 155 -7.43 -1.85 -0.34
C ASN A 155 -5.94 -1.76 0.02
N ILE A 156 -5.18 -1.02 -0.75
CA ILE A 156 -3.74 -0.83 -0.55
C ILE A 156 -3.39 0.38 0.34
N GLY A 157 -4.39 1.08 0.86
CA GLY A 157 -4.21 2.21 1.78
C GLY A 157 -3.73 1.77 3.16
N VAL A 158 -4.01 0.51 3.53
CA VAL A 158 -3.49 -0.12 4.75
C VAL A 158 -3.11 -1.56 4.45
N PHE A 159 -1.87 -1.94 4.72
CA PHE A 159 -1.41 -3.32 4.60
C PHE A 159 -0.18 -3.57 5.47
N SER A 160 0.09 -4.82 5.78
CA SER A 160 1.28 -5.23 6.54
C SER A 160 2.05 -6.33 5.84
N LEU A 161 3.35 -6.38 6.08
CA LEU A 161 4.25 -7.40 5.56
C LEU A 161 5.42 -7.65 6.52
N GLU A 162 6.04 -8.81 6.41
CA GLU A 162 7.34 -9.10 7.04
C GLU A 162 8.49 -8.75 6.10
N LYS A 163 9.67 -8.49 6.68
CA LYS A 163 10.87 -8.10 5.92
C LYS A 163 11.23 -9.09 4.81
N ASP A 164 11.09 -10.37 5.10
CA ASP A 164 11.49 -11.47 4.21
C ASP A 164 10.30 -12.11 3.48
N SER A 165 9.13 -11.42 3.47
CA SER A 165 7.98 -11.88 2.70
C SER A 165 8.27 -11.73 1.20
N SER A 166 8.26 -12.84 0.47
CA SER A 166 8.46 -12.94 -0.99
C SER A 166 7.15 -12.86 -1.75
#